data_7babc5a2a4f9060bc962317ccdaedb37
#
_entry.id   7babc5a2a4f9060bc962317ccdaedb37
#
_cell.length_a   1.000
_cell.length_b   1.000
_cell.length_c   1.000
_cell.angle_alpha   90.00
_cell.angle_beta   90.00
_cell.angle_gamma   90.00
#
_symmetry.space_group_name_H-M   'P 1'
#
loop_
_entity.id
_entity.type
_entity.pdbx_description
1 polymer ?
#
loop_
_entity_poly.entity_id
_entity_poly.type
_entity_poly.pdbx_seq_one_letter_code
_entity_poly.pdbx_strand_id
1 'polypeptide(L)'
;LSYAGILHREEKLDPLEYNVVCDYVQWARDSKGLADATLIGRDRELKYFMSFIRRKSSLISLSLEHIDEYLAYRHNGGCCRRTMATIVTTLRDFLRYAVACNLCSIVPDAIKAPRQFSMETLPSAPSWDEVEQLVGYYGVSNARGRRNTAIMALMAVYGMRSSEVADLRLHDIDWNKECIYLRRAKRGGVQAFPLDKTVAGLITDYLLEGRNNAMGRDDL
;
A
#
# COMPACT_ATOMS: atom_id res chain seq x y z
N LEU A 1 13.73 14.83 -0.57
CA LEU A 1 14.32 14.27 0.66
C LEU A 1 14.41 12.77 0.47
N SER A 2 15.64 12.28 0.31
CA SER A 2 15.99 10.94 -0.12
C SER A 2 15.57 9.89 0.91
N TYR A 3 14.69 8.99 0.50
CA TYR A 3 14.44 7.68 1.13
C TYR A 3 15.60 6.68 0.88
N ALA A 4 16.79 7.16 0.66
CA ALA A 4 17.99 6.38 0.39
C ALA A 4 18.73 6.12 1.70
N GLY A 5 18.41 5.02 2.39
CA GLY A 5 19.24 4.69 3.54
C GLY A 5 18.97 3.39 4.28
N ILE A 6 17.89 2.67 4.03
CA ILE A 6 17.68 1.38 4.71
C ILE A 6 17.16 0.33 3.70
N LEU A 7 17.92 0.11 2.64
CA LEU A 7 17.87 -1.16 1.93
C LEU A 7 18.80 -2.10 2.72
N HIS A 8 18.31 -2.64 3.83
CA HIS A 8 18.94 -3.82 4.40
C HIS A 8 18.84 -4.93 3.36
N ARG A 9 20.00 -5.44 2.92
CA ARG A 9 20.11 -6.69 2.18
C ARG A 9 19.21 -7.70 2.91
N GLU A 10 18.25 -8.28 2.21
CA GLU A 10 17.44 -9.39 2.73
C GLU A 10 18.40 -10.51 3.10
N GLU A 11 18.77 -10.61 4.38
CA GLU A 11 19.44 -11.79 4.88
C GLU A 11 18.46 -12.95 4.71
N LYS A 12 18.86 -13.99 4.00
CA LYS A 12 18.04 -15.18 3.82
C LYS A 12 17.68 -15.74 5.20
N LEU A 13 16.38 -15.75 5.51
CA LEU A 13 15.89 -16.40 6.72
C LEU A 13 16.25 -17.90 6.70
N ASP A 14 16.36 -18.50 7.90
CA ASP A 14 16.40 -19.94 8.03
C ASP A 14 15.10 -20.53 7.43
N PRO A 15 15.14 -21.68 6.75
CA PRO A 15 13.95 -22.32 6.22
C PRO A 15 12.81 -22.48 7.24
N LEU A 16 13.11 -22.75 8.50
CA LEU A 16 12.11 -22.89 9.56
C LEU A 16 11.44 -21.55 9.89
N GLU A 17 12.23 -20.48 10.03
CA GLU A 17 11.71 -19.13 10.30
C GLU A 17 10.89 -18.61 9.13
N TYR A 18 11.34 -18.87 7.91
CA TYR A 18 10.62 -18.53 6.69
C TYR A 18 9.25 -19.23 6.65
N ASN A 19 9.20 -20.52 6.95
CA ASN A 19 7.97 -21.31 6.96
C ASN A 19 6.96 -20.75 7.99
N VAL A 20 7.39 -20.41 9.19
CA VAL A 20 6.51 -19.83 10.23
C VAL A 20 5.87 -18.53 9.76
N VAL A 21 6.62 -17.68 9.05
CA VAL A 21 6.06 -16.44 8.49
C VAL A 21 5.06 -16.74 7.37
N CYS A 22 5.38 -17.69 6.48
CA CYS A 22 4.48 -18.12 5.40
C CYS A 22 3.17 -18.71 5.95
N ASP A 23 3.26 -19.58 6.95
CA ASP A 23 2.12 -20.22 7.61
C ASP A 23 1.21 -19.17 8.28
N TYR A 24 1.82 -18.18 8.95
CA TYR A 24 1.06 -17.05 9.50
C TYR A 24 0.35 -16.25 8.40
N VAL A 25 1.03 -15.93 7.29
CA VAL A 25 0.44 -15.16 6.19
C VAL A 25 -0.74 -15.93 5.58
N GLN A 26 -0.59 -17.24 5.39
CA GLN A 26 -1.69 -18.08 4.89
C GLN A 26 -2.84 -18.14 5.90
N TRP A 27 -2.56 -18.37 7.17
CA TRP A 27 -3.57 -18.33 8.22
C TRP A 27 -4.31 -16.99 8.29
N ALA A 28 -3.58 -15.87 8.17
CA ALA A 28 -4.17 -14.53 8.20
C ALA A 28 -5.05 -14.24 6.97
N ARG A 29 -4.71 -14.85 5.82
CA ARG A 29 -5.54 -14.83 4.61
C ARG A 29 -6.84 -15.57 4.84
N ASP A 30 -6.75 -16.82 5.30
CA ASP A 30 -7.89 -17.73 5.38
C ASP A 30 -8.82 -17.41 6.55
N SER A 31 -8.26 -17.07 7.71
CA SER A 31 -9.02 -16.87 8.95
C SER A 31 -9.49 -15.42 9.15
N LYS A 32 -8.77 -14.43 8.59
CA LYS A 32 -9.08 -13.01 8.79
C LYS A 32 -9.53 -12.30 7.52
N GLY A 33 -9.42 -12.93 6.35
CA GLY A 33 -9.79 -12.32 5.08
C GLY A 33 -9.00 -11.04 4.76
N LEU A 34 -7.72 -10.97 5.14
CA LEU A 34 -6.91 -9.78 4.90
C LEU A 34 -6.57 -9.63 3.42
N ALA A 35 -6.66 -8.40 2.92
CA ALA A 35 -6.30 -8.07 1.55
C ALA A 35 -4.81 -8.35 1.26
N ASP A 36 -4.50 -8.80 0.04
CA ASP A 36 -3.14 -9.16 -0.39
C ASP A 36 -2.11 -8.06 -0.13
N ALA A 37 -2.44 -6.79 -0.38
CA ALA A 37 -1.55 -5.67 -0.08
C ALA A 37 -1.18 -5.58 1.42
N THR A 38 -2.11 -5.93 2.31
CA THR A 38 -1.87 -5.98 3.76
C THR A 38 -0.96 -7.17 4.09
N LEU A 39 -1.22 -8.32 3.48
CA LEU A 39 -0.42 -9.53 3.70
C LEU A 39 1.02 -9.35 3.22
N ILE A 40 1.24 -8.75 2.06
CA ILE A 40 2.57 -8.41 1.53
C ILE A 40 3.32 -7.49 2.50
N GLY A 41 2.63 -6.47 3.03
CA GLY A 41 3.22 -5.57 4.03
C GLY A 41 3.60 -6.28 5.31
N ARG A 42 2.74 -7.18 5.81
CA ARG A 42 3.01 -7.99 7.01
C ARG A 42 4.14 -8.99 6.80
N ASP A 43 4.14 -9.70 5.68
CA ASP A 43 5.21 -10.64 5.31
C ASP A 43 6.58 -9.95 5.34
N ARG A 44 6.68 -8.80 4.67
CA ARG A 44 7.92 -8.03 4.65
C ARG A 44 8.36 -7.59 6.04
N GLU A 45 7.45 -7.05 6.84
CA GLU A 45 7.77 -6.59 8.20
C GLU A 45 8.20 -7.75 9.11
N LEU A 46 7.54 -8.89 9.02
CA LEU A 46 7.89 -10.07 9.81
C LEU A 46 9.23 -10.65 9.39
N LYS A 47 9.58 -10.63 8.13
CA LYS A 47 10.93 -11.01 7.67
C LYS A 47 12.01 -10.11 8.27
N TYR A 48 11.78 -8.80 8.35
CA TYR A 48 12.69 -7.89 9.06
C TYR A 48 12.78 -8.22 10.55
N PHE A 49 11.66 -8.47 11.20
CA PHE A 49 11.62 -8.85 12.61
C PHE A 49 12.39 -10.15 12.86
N MET A 50 12.14 -11.20 12.10
CA MET A 50 12.82 -12.49 12.23
C MET A 50 14.33 -12.37 12.01
N SER A 51 14.76 -11.63 10.99
CA SER A 51 16.19 -11.35 10.73
C SER A 51 16.86 -10.60 11.89
N PHE A 52 16.14 -9.71 12.56
CA PHE A 52 16.67 -8.99 13.73
C PHE A 52 16.79 -9.92 14.96
N ILE A 53 15.72 -10.68 15.25
CA ILE A 53 15.66 -11.56 16.43
C ILE A 53 16.68 -12.70 16.31
N ARG A 54 16.84 -13.30 15.16
CA ARG A 54 17.79 -14.42 14.93
C ARG A 54 19.19 -14.14 15.45
N ARG A 55 19.64 -12.89 15.46
CA ARG A 55 20.96 -12.49 15.97
C ARG A 55 21.06 -12.51 17.49
N LYS A 56 19.94 -12.59 18.19
CA LYS A 56 19.85 -12.39 19.66
C LYS A 56 19.13 -13.52 20.36
N SER A 57 18.15 -14.12 19.73
CA SER A 57 17.22 -15.06 20.36
C SER A 57 16.55 -15.94 19.32
N SER A 58 15.73 -16.89 19.78
CA SER A 58 14.79 -17.66 18.96
C SER A 58 13.36 -17.31 19.33
N LEU A 59 12.36 -17.74 18.53
CA LEU A 59 10.95 -17.51 18.88
C LEU A 59 10.58 -18.11 20.26
N ILE A 60 11.13 -19.26 20.61
CA ILE A 60 10.84 -19.93 21.88
C ILE A 60 11.36 -19.14 23.07
N SER A 61 12.54 -18.52 22.93
CA SER A 61 13.20 -17.71 23.97
C SER A 61 12.96 -16.20 23.82
N LEU A 62 12.01 -15.82 22.98
CA LEU A 62 11.66 -14.42 22.74
C LEU A 62 11.13 -13.77 24.02
N SER A 63 11.64 -12.57 24.35
CA SER A 63 11.20 -11.75 25.48
C SER A 63 10.63 -10.41 25.01
N LEU A 64 9.92 -9.71 25.89
CA LEU A 64 9.44 -8.35 25.62
C LEU A 64 10.60 -7.37 25.36
N GLU A 65 11.73 -7.55 26.04
CA GLU A 65 12.94 -6.74 25.83
C GLU A 65 13.44 -6.82 24.40
N HIS A 66 13.47 -8.02 23.80
CA HIS A 66 13.86 -8.19 22.41
C HIS A 66 12.92 -7.45 21.44
N ILE A 67 11.62 -7.40 21.78
CA ILE A 67 10.63 -6.67 20.99
C ILE A 67 10.83 -5.16 21.13
N ASP A 68 11.06 -4.68 22.35
CA ASP A 68 11.33 -3.25 22.59
C ASP A 68 12.62 -2.80 21.89
N GLU A 69 13.66 -3.63 21.89
CA GLU A 69 14.88 -3.37 21.14
C GLU A 69 14.63 -3.32 19.62
N TYR A 70 13.78 -4.22 19.09
CA TYR A 70 13.40 -4.16 17.69
C TYR A 70 12.61 -2.89 17.36
N LEU A 71 11.67 -2.51 18.20
CA LEU A 71 10.90 -1.28 18.00
C LEU A 71 11.78 -0.03 18.09
N ALA A 72 12.73 0.01 19.04
CA ALA A 72 13.73 1.08 19.12
C ALA A 72 14.61 1.13 17.87
N TYR A 73 15.07 -0.01 17.39
CA TYR A 73 15.82 -0.11 16.14
C TYR A 73 15.05 0.45 14.93
N ARG A 74 13.76 0.10 14.78
CA ARG A 74 12.92 0.62 13.71
C ARG A 74 12.65 2.11 13.84
N HIS A 75 12.45 2.60 15.05
CA HIS A 75 12.28 4.04 15.35
C HIS A 75 13.52 4.84 14.99
N ASN A 76 14.70 4.39 15.42
CA ASN A 76 15.99 5.02 15.12
C ASN A 76 16.31 4.97 13.62
N GLY A 77 15.79 3.97 12.90
CA GLY A 77 15.84 3.87 11.45
C GLY A 77 14.91 4.85 10.71
N GLY A 78 14.26 5.79 11.40
CA GLY A 78 13.43 6.84 10.79
C GLY A 78 11.98 6.46 10.53
N CYS A 79 11.49 5.34 11.11
CA CYS A 79 10.07 5.01 11.00
C CYS A 79 9.20 6.04 11.74
N CYS A 80 8.26 6.64 11.03
CA CYS A 80 7.33 7.58 11.63
C CYS A 80 6.35 6.86 12.59
N ARG A 81 5.71 7.64 13.49
CA ARG A 81 4.79 7.14 14.52
C ARG A 81 3.67 6.25 13.95
N ARG A 82 3.12 6.61 12.80
CA ARG A 82 2.09 5.81 12.09
C ARG A 82 2.61 4.45 11.65
N THR A 83 3.82 4.41 11.09
CA THR A 83 4.49 3.17 10.68
C THR A 83 4.77 2.31 11.91
N MET A 84 5.24 2.89 13.02
CA MET A 84 5.47 2.17 14.27
C MET A 84 4.19 1.52 14.81
N ALA A 85 3.05 2.20 14.76
CA ALA A 85 1.78 1.60 15.17
C ALA A 85 1.35 0.42 14.28
N THR A 86 1.63 0.50 12.97
CA THR A 86 1.40 -0.61 12.03
C THR A 86 2.31 -1.80 12.34
N ILE A 87 3.59 -1.55 12.63
CA ILE A 87 4.57 -2.57 13.05
C ILE A 87 4.07 -3.28 14.31
N VAL A 88 3.71 -2.53 15.35
CA VAL A 88 3.19 -3.10 16.61
C VAL A 88 1.93 -3.95 16.36
N THR A 89 1.01 -3.47 15.53
CA THR A 89 -0.20 -4.22 15.17
C THR A 89 0.15 -5.54 14.48
N THR A 90 1.11 -5.51 13.55
CA THR A 90 1.58 -6.71 12.83
C THR A 90 2.25 -7.70 13.80
N LEU A 91 3.13 -7.22 14.68
CA LEU A 91 3.81 -8.06 15.66
C LEU A 91 2.83 -8.69 16.67
N ARG A 92 1.89 -7.91 17.22
CA ARG A 92 0.87 -8.45 18.12
C ARG A 92 0.06 -9.57 17.46
N ASP A 93 -0.32 -9.36 16.22
CA ASP A 93 -1.13 -10.32 15.48
C ASP A 93 -0.36 -11.61 15.16
N PHE A 94 0.88 -11.48 14.74
CA PHE A 94 1.80 -12.60 14.53
C PHE A 94 2.09 -13.36 15.83
N LEU A 95 2.36 -12.66 16.92
CA LEU A 95 2.67 -13.28 18.20
C LEU A 95 1.45 -13.99 18.81
N ARG A 96 0.21 -13.49 18.61
CA ARG A 96 -1.00 -14.25 18.98
C ARG A 96 -1.08 -15.59 18.24
N TYR A 97 -0.78 -15.58 16.94
CA TYR A 97 -0.69 -16.79 16.15
C TYR A 97 0.43 -17.72 16.67
N ALA A 98 1.63 -17.18 16.89
CA ALA A 98 2.78 -17.95 17.36
C ALA A 98 2.53 -18.59 18.74
N VAL A 99 1.87 -17.87 19.67
CA VAL A 99 1.43 -18.41 20.97
C VAL A 99 0.41 -19.52 20.79
N ALA A 100 -0.58 -19.33 19.93
CA ALA A 100 -1.58 -20.37 19.61
C ALA A 100 -0.96 -21.65 19.03
N CYS A 101 0.14 -21.52 18.30
CA CYS A 101 0.93 -22.63 17.74
C CYS A 101 2.02 -23.16 18.72
N ASN A 102 2.08 -22.67 19.96
CA ASN A 102 3.11 -23.03 20.94
C ASN A 102 4.57 -22.73 20.49
N LEU A 103 4.75 -21.72 19.65
CA LEU A 103 6.06 -21.28 19.15
C LEU A 103 6.74 -20.25 20.06
N CYS A 104 5.98 -19.56 20.91
CA CYS A 104 6.47 -18.63 21.90
C CYS A 104 5.48 -18.49 23.08
N SER A 105 5.95 -17.89 24.20
CA SER A 105 5.14 -17.70 25.41
C SER A 105 4.89 -16.24 25.77
N ILE A 106 5.10 -15.33 24.84
CA ILE A 106 4.92 -13.88 25.04
C ILE A 106 3.44 -13.51 25.20
N VAL A 107 3.18 -12.48 25.99
CA VAL A 107 1.87 -11.83 26.06
C VAL A 107 1.81 -10.69 25.02
N PRO A 108 1.14 -10.87 23.88
CA PRO A 108 1.19 -9.90 22.77
C PRO A 108 0.61 -8.52 23.14
N ASP A 109 -0.35 -8.48 24.07
CA ASP A 109 -1.00 -7.25 24.48
C ASP A 109 -0.14 -6.38 25.41
N ALA A 110 0.96 -6.92 25.95
CA ALA A 110 1.95 -6.16 26.69
C ALA A 110 2.77 -5.21 25.80
N ILE A 111 2.87 -5.48 24.50
CA ILE A 111 3.56 -4.62 23.53
C ILE A 111 2.75 -3.33 23.37
N LYS A 112 3.31 -2.18 23.69
CA LYS A 112 2.60 -0.89 23.60
C LYS A 112 2.81 -0.23 22.24
N ALA A 113 1.71 0.18 21.60
CA ALA A 113 1.78 1.02 20.40
C ALA A 113 1.91 2.49 20.79
N PRO A 114 2.66 3.31 20.03
CA PRO A 114 2.65 4.75 20.24
C PRO A 114 1.24 5.30 20.02
N ARG A 115 0.82 6.20 20.90
CA ARG A 115 -0.48 6.87 20.78
C ARG A 115 -0.48 7.70 19.49
N GLN A 116 -1.56 7.59 18.72
CA GLN A 116 -1.81 8.40 17.54
C GLN A 116 -3.01 9.31 17.81
N PHE A 117 -2.86 10.56 17.50
CA PHE A 117 -3.97 11.52 17.53
C PHE A 117 -4.41 11.76 16.08
N SER A 118 -5.71 11.61 15.82
CA SER A 118 -6.28 11.69 14.45
C SER A 118 -6.15 13.06 13.78
N MET A 119 -5.81 14.10 14.55
CA MET A 119 -5.69 15.50 14.08
C MET A 119 -4.32 16.10 14.40
N GLU A 120 -3.29 15.28 14.56
CA GLU A 120 -1.94 15.73 14.93
C GLU A 120 -1.28 16.59 13.82
N THR A 121 -1.67 16.38 12.58
CA THR A 121 -1.30 17.24 11.45
C THR A 121 -2.53 17.61 10.65
N LEU A 122 -2.69 18.89 10.37
CA LEU A 122 -3.74 19.34 9.46
C LEU A 122 -3.50 18.72 8.07
N PRO A 123 -4.54 18.23 7.40
CA PRO A 123 -4.40 17.77 6.02
C PRO A 123 -3.92 18.95 5.17
N SER A 124 -2.77 18.83 4.54
CA SER A 124 -2.33 19.76 3.50
C SER A 124 -2.75 19.19 2.15
N ALA A 125 -3.50 19.95 1.39
CA ALA A 125 -3.79 19.65 0.01
C ALA A 125 -3.06 20.67 -0.88
N PRO A 126 -2.57 20.28 -2.07
CA PRO A 126 -2.05 21.24 -3.03
C PRO A 126 -3.16 22.20 -3.44
N SER A 127 -2.80 23.43 -3.78
CA SER A 127 -3.71 24.39 -4.39
C SER A 127 -4.16 23.91 -5.77
N TRP A 128 -5.27 24.44 -6.27
CA TRP A 128 -5.74 24.06 -7.61
C TRP A 128 -4.74 24.46 -8.70
N ASP A 129 -4.08 25.59 -8.56
CA ASP A 129 -3.02 26.04 -9.49
C ASP A 129 -1.85 25.06 -9.53
N GLU A 130 -1.44 24.52 -8.38
CA GLU A 130 -0.39 23.48 -8.31
C GLU A 130 -0.85 22.17 -8.97
N VAL A 131 -2.13 21.82 -8.84
CA VAL A 131 -2.71 20.63 -9.50
C VAL A 131 -2.72 20.82 -11.03
N GLU A 132 -3.13 21.99 -11.52
CA GLU A 132 -3.13 22.32 -12.94
C GLU A 132 -1.70 22.30 -13.52
N GLN A 133 -0.74 22.89 -12.80
CA GLN A 133 0.67 22.84 -13.18
C GLN A 133 1.19 21.39 -13.24
N LEU A 134 0.82 20.56 -12.27
CA LEU A 134 1.24 19.16 -12.23
C LEU A 134 0.64 18.35 -13.39
N VAL A 135 -0.64 18.56 -13.68
CA VAL A 135 -1.32 17.91 -14.82
C VAL A 135 -0.66 18.34 -16.14
N GLY A 136 -0.34 19.63 -16.30
CA GLY A 136 0.31 20.18 -17.49
C GLY A 136 1.78 19.79 -17.62
N TYR A 137 2.48 19.48 -16.52
CA TYR A 137 3.90 19.18 -16.48
C TYR A 137 4.32 17.99 -17.35
N TYR A 138 3.49 16.95 -17.41
CA TYR A 138 3.82 15.75 -18.16
C TYR A 138 3.77 15.95 -19.68
N GLY A 139 3.11 17.03 -20.16
CA GLY A 139 3.00 17.36 -21.57
C GLY A 139 2.29 16.28 -22.38
N VAL A 140 1.83 16.68 -23.55
CA VAL A 140 1.12 15.78 -24.50
C VAL A 140 1.98 15.37 -25.69
N SER A 141 3.29 15.62 -25.65
CA SER A 141 4.18 15.42 -26.78
C SER A 141 4.51 13.96 -27.08
N ASN A 142 4.30 13.06 -26.13
CA ASN A 142 4.58 11.64 -26.30
C ASN A 142 3.54 10.77 -25.58
N ALA A 143 3.48 9.48 -25.94
CA ALA A 143 2.55 8.49 -25.39
C ALA A 143 2.53 8.41 -23.86
N ARG A 144 3.70 8.47 -23.23
CA ARG A 144 3.83 8.43 -21.77
C ARG A 144 3.28 9.70 -21.12
N GLY A 145 3.54 10.86 -21.73
CA GLY A 145 3.02 12.14 -21.26
C GLY A 145 1.50 12.16 -21.29
N ARG A 146 0.88 11.80 -22.43
CA ARG A 146 -0.58 11.72 -22.56
C ARG A 146 -1.21 10.80 -21.52
N ARG A 147 -0.64 9.59 -21.34
CA ARG A 147 -1.10 8.66 -20.31
C ARG A 147 -1.02 9.27 -18.90
N ASN A 148 0.10 9.85 -18.55
CA ASN A 148 0.29 10.43 -17.22
C ASN A 148 -0.65 11.62 -16.97
N THR A 149 -0.88 12.46 -17.98
CA THR A 149 -1.83 13.58 -17.92
C THR A 149 -3.25 13.07 -17.69
N ALA A 150 -3.70 12.04 -18.41
CA ALA A 150 -5.02 11.43 -18.21
C ALA A 150 -5.15 10.82 -16.80
N ILE A 151 -4.13 10.09 -16.30
CA ILE A 151 -4.09 9.54 -14.95
C ILE A 151 -4.22 10.64 -13.90
N MET A 152 -3.43 11.71 -14.03
CA MET A 152 -3.46 12.82 -13.07
C MET A 152 -4.80 13.55 -13.06
N ALA A 153 -5.41 13.75 -14.24
CA ALA A 153 -6.74 14.36 -14.35
C ALA A 153 -7.82 13.49 -13.69
N LEU A 154 -7.81 12.18 -13.90
CA LEU A 154 -8.72 11.23 -13.23
C LEU A 154 -8.58 11.29 -11.70
N MET A 155 -7.35 11.34 -11.19
CA MET A 155 -7.10 11.45 -9.76
C MET A 155 -7.54 12.81 -9.20
N ALA A 156 -7.31 13.91 -9.92
CA ALA A 156 -7.64 15.25 -9.47
C ALA A 156 -9.15 15.52 -9.47
N VAL A 157 -9.84 15.17 -10.57
CA VAL A 157 -11.28 15.49 -10.75
C VAL A 157 -12.19 14.55 -9.94
N TYR A 158 -11.89 13.22 -9.97
CA TYR A 158 -12.77 12.22 -9.33
C TYR A 158 -12.25 11.71 -7.98
N GLY A 159 -11.08 12.15 -7.54
CA GLY A 159 -10.46 11.66 -6.31
C GLY A 159 -10.18 10.16 -6.35
N MET A 160 -9.86 9.63 -7.54
CA MET A 160 -9.52 8.21 -7.72
C MET A 160 -8.20 7.89 -7.04
N ARG A 161 -8.13 6.69 -6.45
CA ARG A 161 -6.86 6.15 -5.98
C ARG A 161 -6.05 5.59 -7.14
N SER A 162 -4.73 5.53 -6.98
CA SER A 162 -3.84 4.98 -8.02
C SER A 162 -4.23 3.57 -8.47
N SER A 163 -4.67 2.71 -7.55
CA SER A 163 -5.17 1.37 -7.88
C SER A 163 -6.49 1.41 -8.65
N GLU A 164 -7.40 2.33 -8.31
CA GLU A 164 -8.68 2.50 -9.00
C GLU A 164 -8.48 3.00 -10.44
N VAL A 165 -7.46 3.86 -10.66
CA VAL A 165 -7.09 4.30 -12.01
C VAL A 165 -6.43 3.16 -12.80
N ALA A 166 -5.54 2.37 -12.15
CA ALA A 166 -4.88 1.24 -12.81
C ALA A 166 -5.86 0.13 -13.22
N ASP A 167 -6.95 -0.04 -12.47
CA ASP A 167 -7.98 -1.05 -12.72
C ASP A 167 -9.10 -0.55 -13.66
N LEU A 168 -9.06 0.74 -14.06
CA LEU A 168 -10.09 1.34 -14.91
C LEU A 168 -10.04 0.75 -16.32
N ARG A 169 -11.20 0.37 -16.83
CA ARG A 169 -11.35 -0.26 -18.15
C ARG A 169 -12.18 0.60 -19.10
N LEU A 170 -12.02 0.38 -20.40
CA LEU A 170 -12.76 1.11 -21.43
C LEU A 170 -14.29 0.99 -21.27
N HIS A 171 -14.77 -0.18 -20.85
CA HIS A 171 -16.20 -0.40 -20.61
C HIS A 171 -16.75 0.25 -19.34
N ASP A 172 -15.87 0.78 -18.47
CA ASP A 172 -16.28 1.57 -17.31
C ASP A 172 -16.62 3.02 -17.72
N ILE A 173 -16.37 3.42 -18.98
CA ILE A 173 -16.72 4.71 -19.54
C ILE A 173 -17.87 4.56 -20.52
N ASP A 174 -19.04 5.08 -20.18
CA ASP A 174 -20.19 5.17 -21.06
C ASP A 174 -20.19 6.53 -21.78
N TRP A 175 -19.61 6.55 -22.96
CA TRP A 175 -19.49 7.76 -23.78
C TRP A 175 -20.84 8.33 -24.22
N ASN A 176 -21.87 7.47 -24.38
CA ASN A 176 -23.19 7.90 -24.81
C ASN A 176 -23.98 8.56 -23.68
N LYS A 177 -23.79 8.08 -22.44
CA LYS A 177 -24.41 8.65 -21.26
C LYS A 177 -23.54 9.69 -20.58
N GLU A 178 -22.34 9.95 -21.10
CA GLU A 178 -21.36 10.85 -20.52
C GLU A 178 -21.12 10.52 -19.02
N CYS A 179 -20.89 9.23 -18.72
CA CYS A 179 -20.70 8.75 -17.36
C CYS A 179 -19.46 7.85 -17.24
N ILE A 180 -18.78 7.96 -16.11
CA ILE A 180 -17.71 7.06 -15.70
C ILE A 180 -18.12 6.27 -14.44
N TYR A 181 -17.93 4.96 -14.47
CA TYR A 181 -18.29 4.04 -13.39
C TYR A 181 -17.04 3.64 -12.61
N LEU A 182 -16.95 4.02 -11.35
CA LEU A 182 -15.79 3.74 -10.49
C LEU A 182 -16.08 2.60 -9.52
N ARG A 183 -15.26 1.57 -9.54
CA ARG A 183 -15.27 0.48 -8.57
C ARG A 183 -14.40 0.84 -7.38
N ARG A 184 -15.00 1.06 -6.22
CA ARG A 184 -14.28 1.45 -5.01
C ARG A 184 -13.63 0.26 -4.32
N ALA A 185 -12.31 0.13 -4.43
CA ALA A 185 -11.53 -1.00 -3.92
C ALA A 185 -11.69 -1.29 -2.41
N LYS A 186 -11.87 -0.23 -1.57
CA LYS A 186 -11.92 -0.41 -0.10
C LYS A 186 -13.30 -0.61 0.50
N ARG A 187 -14.36 -0.15 -0.17
CA ARG A 187 -15.74 -0.19 0.37
C ARG A 187 -16.66 -1.08 -0.45
N GLY A 188 -16.17 -1.59 -1.57
CA GLY A 188 -17.02 -2.25 -2.56
C GLY A 188 -18.01 -1.26 -3.21
N GLY A 189 -18.74 -1.75 -4.19
CA GLY A 189 -19.74 -0.98 -4.92
C GLY A 189 -19.19 -0.19 -6.09
N VAL A 190 -20.11 0.21 -6.98
CA VAL A 190 -19.84 1.02 -8.16
C VAL A 190 -20.48 2.38 -7.95
N GLN A 191 -19.74 3.44 -8.21
CA GLN A 191 -20.22 4.83 -8.21
C GLN A 191 -20.17 5.36 -9.63
N ALA A 192 -21.27 5.99 -10.07
CA ALA A 192 -21.33 6.68 -11.35
C ALA A 192 -21.04 8.17 -11.13
N PHE A 193 -20.19 8.73 -11.97
CA PHE A 193 -19.88 10.16 -12.01
C PHE A 193 -20.13 10.70 -13.43
N PRO A 194 -20.56 11.96 -13.57
CA PRO A 194 -20.59 12.58 -14.89
C PRO A 194 -19.18 12.64 -15.46
N LEU A 195 -19.04 12.33 -16.74
CA LEU A 195 -17.77 12.41 -17.45
C LEU A 195 -17.46 13.87 -17.79
N ASP A 196 -16.46 14.43 -17.10
CA ASP A 196 -15.99 15.80 -17.39
C ASP A 196 -15.39 15.88 -18.80
N LYS A 197 -15.70 16.95 -19.53
CA LYS A 197 -15.27 17.14 -20.91
C LYS A 197 -13.75 17.21 -21.06
N THR A 198 -13.06 17.83 -20.12
CA THR A 198 -11.59 17.92 -20.13
C THR A 198 -10.97 16.55 -19.94
N VAL A 199 -11.48 15.80 -18.96
CA VAL A 199 -11.01 14.43 -18.69
C VAL A 199 -11.31 13.52 -19.88
N ALA A 200 -12.50 13.62 -20.47
CA ALA A 200 -12.87 12.88 -21.68
C ALA A 200 -11.90 13.15 -22.83
N GLY A 201 -11.55 14.41 -23.06
CA GLY A 201 -10.57 14.82 -24.07
C GLY A 201 -9.20 14.18 -23.82
N LEU A 202 -8.68 14.30 -22.59
CA LEU A 202 -7.37 13.74 -22.22
C LEU A 202 -7.32 12.20 -22.35
N ILE A 203 -8.41 11.51 -22.00
CA ILE A 203 -8.51 10.05 -22.21
C ILE A 203 -8.52 9.74 -23.71
N THR A 204 -9.30 10.46 -24.50
CA THR A 204 -9.39 10.27 -25.94
C THR A 204 -8.04 10.49 -26.62
N ASP A 205 -7.32 11.56 -26.27
CA ASP A 205 -5.97 11.85 -26.79
C ASP A 205 -4.98 10.72 -26.46
N TYR A 206 -5.06 10.19 -25.24
CA TYR A 206 -4.25 9.04 -24.87
C TYR A 206 -4.61 7.78 -25.67
N LEU A 207 -5.90 7.50 -25.85
CA LEU A 207 -6.34 6.31 -26.57
C LEU A 207 -5.98 6.36 -28.06
N LEU A 208 -6.12 7.53 -28.70
CA LEU A 208 -5.88 7.70 -30.15
C LEU A 208 -4.41 7.84 -30.48
N GLU A 209 -3.65 8.59 -29.68
CA GLU A 209 -2.30 8.98 -30.06
C GLU A 209 -1.22 8.43 -29.09
N GLY A 210 -1.60 8.03 -27.88
CA GLY A 210 -0.69 7.57 -26.84
C GLY A 210 -0.63 6.07 -26.67
N ARG A 211 -1.72 5.37 -26.96
CA ARG A 211 -1.81 3.92 -26.81
C ARG A 211 -1.36 3.25 -28.12
N ASN A 212 -0.10 2.81 -28.18
CA ASN A 212 0.35 1.98 -29.28
C ASN A 212 -0.52 0.74 -29.35
N ASN A 213 -1.08 0.47 -30.55
CA ASN A 213 -1.85 -0.69 -31.01
C ASN A 213 -1.75 -1.97 -30.15
N ALA A 214 -2.11 -1.92 -28.89
CA ALA A 214 -2.37 -3.09 -28.06
C ALA A 214 -3.76 -3.61 -28.45
N MET A 215 -3.85 -4.19 -29.66
CA MET A 215 -5.04 -4.93 -30.07
C MET A 215 -5.39 -5.94 -28.97
N GLY A 216 -6.57 -5.77 -28.36
CA GLY A 216 -7.19 -6.76 -27.50
C GLY A 216 -7.08 -6.57 -25.98
N ARG A 217 -6.64 -5.41 -25.48
CA ARG A 217 -6.72 -5.12 -24.04
C ARG A 217 -7.78 -4.06 -23.75
N ASP A 218 -8.75 -4.42 -22.88
CA ASP A 218 -9.79 -3.51 -22.38
C ASP A 218 -9.28 -2.57 -21.26
N ASP A 219 -8.03 -2.71 -20.84
CA ASP A 219 -7.41 -1.87 -19.81
C ASP A 219 -7.13 -0.46 -20.37
N LEU A 220 -7.35 0.58 -19.58
CA LEU A 220 -7.03 1.98 -19.92
C LEU A 220 -5.54 2.29 -19.80
#